data_5422fe1ed7c1069f0e5fd55a7e27248e
#
_entry.id   5422fe1ed7c1069f0e5fd55a7e27248e
#
_cell.length_a   1.000
_cell.length_b   1.000
_cell.length_c   1.000
_cell.angle_alpha   90.00
_cell.angle_beta   90.00
_cell.angle_gamma   90.00
#
_symmetry.space_group_name_H-M   'P 1'
#
loop_
_entity.id
_entity.type
_entity.pdbx_description
1 polymer ?
#
loop_
_entity_poly.entity_id
_entity_poly.type
_entity_poly.pdbx_seq_one_letter_code
_entity_poly.pdbx_strand_id
1 'polypeptide(L)'
;LVDRPEPIDTDRVLLSLWTSGSTGEPKRVPKRLSQFFTECEAIDRTISIESGLAADETALVFATVTHQHIYGLLFRLGWPLLGRGIVTNRRHHFPEMLARAMSEAPSEEADRALPLFLISSPAHLTRFTQPELFADVRDCVALSVSSAGPLPPEGALAAYRAFGATPYEILGSTETGGIAGRRRIVTPEGDVETPDWVPTPGMTVGIEGNAE
;
A
#
# COMPACT_ATOMS: atom_id res chain seq x y z
N LEU A 1 -38.82 7.41 7.78
CA LEU A 1 -38.29 7.15 6.43
C LEU A 1 -37.01 7.96 6.32
N VAL A 2 -35.85 7.32 6.38
CA VAL A 2 -34.57 7.97 6.05
C VAL A 2 -34.54 8.02 4.53
N ASP A 3 -34.56 9.23 3.95
CA ASP A 3 -34.38 9.42 2.52
C ASP A 3 -33.08 8.73 2.10
N ARG A 4 -33.19 7.82 1.12
CA ARG A 4 -31.97 7.24 0.54
C ARG A 4 -31.21 8.38 -0.13
N PRO A 5 -29.91 8.55 0.17
CA PRO A 5 -29.13 9.58 -0.50
C PRO A 5 -29.16 9.34 -2.02
N GLU A 6 -29.25 10.41 -2.78
CA GLU A 6 -29.18 10.33 -4.23
C GLU A 6 -27.82 9.74 -4.65
N PRO A 7 -27.78 8.90 -5.69
CA PRO A 7 -26.53 8.37 -6.21
C PRO A 7 -25.58 9.49 -6.64
N ILE A 8 -24.33 9.41 -6.24
CA ILE A 8 -23.30 10.36 -6.68
C ILE A 8 -22.89 10.03 -8.10
N ASP A 9 -22.95 11.00 -9.01
CA ASP A 9 -22.38 10.89 -10.35
C ASP A 9 -20.84 10.97 -10.24
N THR A 10 -20.19 9.80 -10.23
CA THR A 10 -18.76 9.68 -10.02
C THR A 10 -17.92 10.23 -11.17
N ASP A 11 -18.50 10.40 -12.36
CA ASP A 11 -17.82 11.01 -13.51
C ASP A 11 -17.78 12.54 -13.45
N ARG A 12 -18.70 13.15 -12.68
CA ARG A 12 -18.78 14.58 -12.50
C ARG A 12 -18.03 15.08 -11.25
N VAL A 13 -17.84 14.23 -10.25
CA VAL A 13 -17.09 14.59 -9.03
C VAL A 13 -15.59 14.52 -9.28
N LEU A 14 -14.90 15.60 -8.97
CA LEU A 14 -13.44 15.72 -9.12
C LEU A 14 -12.76 15.70 -7.75
N LEU A 15 -11.76 14.85 -7.63
CA LEU A 15 -10.74 14.92 -6.59
C LEU A 15 -9.62 15.84 -7.06
N SER A 16 -9.20 16.77 -6.22
CA SER A 16 -8.04 17.64 -6.50
C SER A 16 -6.87 17.19 -5.66
N LEU A 17 -5.85 16.63 -6.30
CA LEU A 17 -4.60 16.23 -5.69
C LEU A 17 -3.53 17.27 -6.02
N TRP A 18 -2.57 17.45 -5.12
CA TRP A 18 -1.50 18.41 -5.28
C TRP A 18 -0.17 17.71 -5.19
N THR A 19 0.72 17.98 -6.13
CA THR A 19 2.09 17.46 -6.13
C THR A 19 3.06 18.61 -5.90
N SER A 20 4.21 18.31 -5.30
CA SER A 20 5.24 19.32 -5.00
C SER A 20 5.96 19.87 -6.24
N GLY A 21 5.58 19.51 -7.46
CA GLY A 21 6.18 19.95 -8.71
C GLY A 21 7.72 19.96 -8.72
N SER A 22 8.37 19.53 -9.76
CA SER A 22 9.83 19.59 -9.92
C SER A 22 10.39 21.03 -9.96
N THR A 23 9.52 22.01 -10.19
CA THR A 23 9.84 23.46 -10.26
C THR A 23 9.59 24.18 -8.93
N GLY A 24 9.14 23.49 -7.88
CA GLY A 24 8.81 24.08 -6.58
C GLY A 24 7.38 24.61 -6.45
N GLU A 25 6.68 24.84 -7.54
CA GLU A 25 5.28 25.26 -7.52
C GLU A 25 4.35 24.04 -7.43
N PRO A 26 3.36 24.05 -6.51
CA PRO A 26 2.41 22.94 -6.39
C PRO A 26 1.58 22.80 -7.66
N LYS A 27 1.59 21.60 -8.25
CA LYS A 27 0.78 21.29 -9.42
C LYS A 27 -0.50 20.58 -9.00
N ARG A 28 -1.65 21.11 -9.44
CA ARG A 28 -2.94 20.47 -9.24
C ARG A 28 -3.16 19.37 -10.27
N VAL A 29 -3.50 18.18 -9.79
CA VAL A 29 -3.86 17.01 -10.61
C VAL A 29 -5.31 16.66 -10.32
N PRO A 30 -6.25 16.99 -11.22
CA PRO A 30 -7.66 16.61 -11.06
C PRO A 30 -7.82 15.13 -11.48
N LYS A 31 -8.57 14.38 -10.68
CA LYS A 31 -9.02 13.02 -11.00
C LYS A 31 -10.54 12.94 -10.83
N ARG A 32 -11.21 12.18 -11.68
CA ARG A 32 -12.61 11.85 -11.48
C ARG A 32 -12.74 10.83 -10.35
N LEU A 33 -13.83 10.88 -9.63
CA LEU A 33 -14.09 9.90 -8.58
C LEU A 33 -14.23 8.47 -9.15
N SER A 34 -14.74 8.33 -10.39
CA SER A 34 -14.77 7.05 -11.12
C SER A 34 -13.36 6.49 -11.35
N GLN A 35 -12.38 7.31 -11.72
CA GLN A 35 -10.98 6.88 -11.88
C GLN A 35 -10.39 6.41 -10.54
N PHE A 36 -10.71 7.11 -9.46
CA PHE A 36 -10.28 6.70 -8.12
C PHE A 36 -10.80 5.31 -7.75
N PHE A 37 -12.07 5.02 -7.98
CA PHE A 37 -12.64 3.69 -7.71
C PHE A 37 -12.07 2.62 -8.62
N THR A 38 -11.83 2.91 -9.90
CA THR A 38 -11.15 1.98 -10.81
C THR A 38 -9.75 1.61 -10.30
N GLU A 39 -9.01 2.59 -9.79
CA GLU A 39 -7.70 2.32 -9.15
C GLU A 39 -7.85 1.47 -7.88
N CYS A 40 -8.87 1.73 -7.05
CA CYS A 40 -9.13 0.91 -5.86
C CYS A 40 -9.44 -0.55 -6.22
N GLU A 41 -10.21 -0.81 -7.27
CA GLU A 41 -10.49 -2.15 -7.76
C GLU A 41 -9.23 -2.85 -8.32
N ALA A 42 -8.35 -2.13 -9.01
CA ALA A 42 -7.08 -2.66 -9.47
C ALA A 42 -6.17 -3.03 -8.29
N ILE A 43 -6.16 -2.19 -7.26
CA ILE A 43 -5.45 -2.45 -5.99
C ILE A 43 -6.02 -3.68 -5.29
N ASP A 44 -7.34 -3.84 -5.23
CA ASP A 44 -7.97 -5.00 -4.60
C ASP A 44 -7.54 -6.31 -5.28
N ARG A 45 -7.52 -6.34 -6.61
CA ARG A 45 -6.99 -7.49 -7.36
C ARG A 45 -5.52 -7.76 -7.04
N THR A 46 -4.69 -6.71 -7.00
CA THR A 46 -3.27 -6.82 -6.67
C THR A 46 -3.06 -7.33 -5.25
N ILE A 47 -3.77 -6.76 -4.28
CA ILE A 47 -3.71 -7.17 -2.87
C ILE A 47 -4.12 -8.64 -2.72
N SER A 48 -5.22 -9.07 -3.34
CA SER A 48 -5.68 -10.46 -3.28
C SER A 48 -4.64 -11.44 -3.82
N ILE A 49 -3.94 -11.09 -4.90
CA ILE A 49 -2.86 -11.91 -5.47
C ILE A 49 -1.66 -11.95 -4.52
N GLU A 50 -1.23 -10.80 -4.01
CA GLU A 50 0.02 -10.66 -3.25
C GLU A 50 -0.06 -11.14 -1.80
N SER A 51 -1.25 -11.08 -1.19
CA SER A 51 -1.46 -11.49 0.21
C SER A 51 -2.16 -12.84 0.34
N GLY A 52 -2.78 -13.34 -0.73
CA GLY A 52 -3.65 -14.51 -0.64
C GLY A 52 -4.98 -14.26 0.09
N LEU A 53 -5.33 -12.98 0.35
CA LEU A 53 -6.57 -12.62 1.03
C LEU A 53 -7.79 -13.06 0.22
N ALA A 54 -8.63 -13.92 0.80
CA ALA A 54 -9.85 -14.39 0.15
C ALA A 54 -10.87 -13.25 -0.05
N ALA A 55 -11.82 -13.45 -0.97
CA ALA A 55 -12.76 -12.39 -1.37
C ALA A 55 -13.68 -11.91 -0.22
N ASP A 56 -13.95 -12.73 0.75
CA ASP A 56 -14.77 -12.47 1.93
C ASP A 56 -13.97 -12.13 3.19
N GLU A 57 -12.64 -12.15 3.09
CA GLU A 57 -11.77 -11.80 4.21
C GLU A 57 -11.51 -10.30 4.28
N THR A 58 -11.35 -9.81 5.50
CA THR A 58 -11.03 -8.42 5.82
C THR A 58 -9.66 -8.36 6.49
N ALA A 59 -8.87 -7.34 6.15
CA ALA A 59 -7.58 -7.09 6.77
C ALA A 59 -7.59 -5.83 7.65
N LEU A 60 -6.76 -5.82 8.68
CA LEU A 60 -6.53 -4.64 9.51
C LEU A 60 -5.38 -3.83 8.94
N VAL A 61 -5.66 -2.58 8.53
CA VAL A 61 -4.72 -1.72 7.79
C VAL A 61 -4.00 -0.76 8.74
N PHE A 62 -2.70 -0.98 8.89
CA PHE A 62 -1.77 -0.07 9.54
C PHE A 62 -1.04 0.80 8.52
N ALA A 63 -0.63 2.00 8.91
CA ALA A 63 0.12 2.86 8.02
C ALA A 63 1.16 3.72 8.72
N THR A 64 2.30 3.90 8.05
CA THR A 64 3.30 4.92 8.39
C THR A 64 3.15 6.17 7.53
N VAL A 65 2.38 6.08 6.44
CA VAL A 65 2.15 7.17 5.47
C VAL A 65 0.82 7.88 5.71
N THR A 66 0.70 9.11 5.20
CA THR A 66 -0.53 9.91 5.28
C THR A 66 -1.46 9.62 4.10
N HIS A 67 -2.77 9.77 4.31
CA HIS A 67 -3.77 9.75 3.23
C HIS A 67 -3.82 11.04 2.39
N GLN A 68 -3.01 12.03 2.71
CA GLN A 68 -2.94 13.28 1.94
C GLN A 68 -2.23 13.14 0.58
N HIS A 69 -1.55 12.03 0.33
CA HIS A 69 -0.98 11.67 -0.96
C HIS A 69 -1.79 10.54 -1.61
N ILE A 70 -1.79 10.50 -2.95
CA ILE A 70 -2.58 9.52 -3.72
C ILE A 70 -2.33 8.08 -3.24
N TYR A 71 -1.09 7.71 -3.00
CA TYR A 71 -0.74 6.39 -2.50
C TYR A 71 -1.45 6.05 -1.18
N GLY A 72 -1.29 6.90 -0.18
CA GLY A 72 -1.95 6.69 1.12
C GLY A 72 -3.47 6.87 1.03
N LEU A 73 -3.98 7.71 0.13
CA LEU A 73 -5.41 7.88 -0.10
C LEU A 73 -6.03 6.57 -0.62
N LEU A 74 -5.40 5.96 -1.61
CA LEU A 74 -5.87 4.71 -2.21
C LEU A 74 -5.83 3.54 -1.22
N PHE A 75 -4.70 3.33 -0.54
CA PHE A 75 -4.49 2.15 0.30
C PHE A 75 -5.07 2.27 1.71
N ARG A 76 -5.15 3.48 2.27
CA ARG A 76 -5.70 3.69 3.62
C ARG A 76 -7.18 4.00 3.64
N LEU A 77 -7.73 4.58 2.57
CA LEU A 77 -9.13 4.95 2.52
C LEU A 77 -9.85 4.27 1.36
N GLY A 78 -9.32 4.38 0.14
CA GLY A 78 -10.00 3.89 -1.05
C GLY A 78 -10.28 2.40 -1.02
N TRP A 79 -9.25 1.58 -0.86
CA TRP A 79 -9.40 0.13 -0.78
C TRP A 79 -10.25 -0.33 0.42
N PRO A 80 -10.06 0.19 1.65
CA PRO A 80 -10.95 -0.15 2.77
C PRO A 80 -12.42 0.22 2.54
N LEU A 81 -12.72 1.30 1.82
CA LEU A 81 -14.10 1.67 1.46
C LEU A 81 -14.78 0.64 0.55
N LEU A 82 -14.05 -0.24 -0.12
CA LEU A 82 -14.61 -1.40 -0.83
C LEU A 82 -15.10 -2.51 0.13
N GLY A 83 -14.97 -2.33 1.43
CA GLY A 83 -15.37 -3.30 2.44
C GLY A 83 -14.30 -4.34 2.77
N ARG A 84 -13.07 -4.17 2.27
CA ARG A 84 -11.98 -5.15 2.37
C ARG A 84 -10.97 -4.82 3.47
N GLY A 85 -11.07 -3.67 4.11
CA GLY A 85 -10.11 -3.24 5.12
C GLY A 85 -10.72 -2.48 6.27
N ILE A 86 -10.22 -2.73 7.48
CA ILE A 86 -10.48 -1.95 8.67
C ILE A 86 -9.28 -1.04 8.90
N VAL A 87 -9.49 0.27 8.83
CA VAL A 87 -8.41 1.25 8.94
C VAL A 87 -8.15 1.58 10.40
N THR A 88 -6.89 1.47 10.83
CA THR A 88 -6.50 2.04 12.11
C THR A 88 -6.50 3.56 12.04
N ASN A 89 -7.03 4.23 13.07
CA ASN A 89 -7.21 5.69 13.05
C ASN A 89 -5.90 6.48 13.19
N ARG A 90 -4.79 5.81 13.47
CA ARG A 90 -3.48 6.44 13.72
C ARG A 90 -2.49 6.12 12.61
N ARG A 91 -1.58 7.06 12.39
CA ARG A 91 -0.36 6.87 11.62
C ARG A 91 0.80 6.64 12.59
N HIS A 92 1.56 5.59 12.35
CA HIS A 92 2.67 5.21 13.20
C HIS A 92 4.00 5.68 12.59
N HIS A 93 4.67 6.62 13.23
CA HIS A 93 5.91 7.20 12.72
C HIS A 93 7.17 6.43 13.15
N PHE A 94 7.06 5.68 14.24
CA PHE A 94 8.17 4.96 14.86
C PHE A 94 7.89 3.46 14.88
N PRO A 95 8.91 2.61 14.62
CA PRO A 95 8.76 1.15 14.62
C PRO A 95 8.18 0.59 15.92
N GLU A 96 8.60 1.12 17.06
CA GLU A 96 8.15 0.67 18.40
C GLU A 96 6.65 0.91 18.59
N MET A 97 6.17 2.08 18.15
CA MET A 97 4.75 2.42 18.24
C MET A 97 3.91 1.56 17.27
N LEU A 98 4.46 1.28 16.09
CA LEU A 98 3.81 0.42 15.10
C LEU A 98 3.71 -1.02 15.63
N ALA A 99 4.83 -1.58 16.10
CA ALA A 99 4.89 -2.95 16.62
C ALA A 99 3.91 -3.14 17.78
N ARG A 100 3.90 -2.22 18.74
CA ARG A 100 2.95 -2.22 19.85
C ARG A 100 1.50 -2.16 19.38
N ALA A 101 1.18 -1.26 18.44
CA ALA A 101 -0.18 -1.12 17.91
C ALA A 101 -0.64 -2.36 17.15
N MET A 102 0.28 -3.04 16.45
CA MET A 102 0.01 -4.30 15.76
C MET A 102 -0.20 -5.46 16.76
N SER A 103 0.58 -5.53 17.85
CA SER A 103 0.42 -6.56 18.87
C SER A 103 -0.84 -6.38 19.74
N GLU A 104 -1.32 -5.14 19.88
CA GLU A 104 -2.59 -4.81 20.56
C GLU A 104 -3.80 -4.88 19.59
N ALA A 105 -3.60 -5.34 18.35
CA ALA A 105 -4.66 -5.43 17.36
C ALA A 105 -5.75 -6.41 17.80
N PRO A 106 -7.05 -6.07 17.59
CA PRO A 106 -8.13 -6.98 17.93
C PRO A 106 -8.04 -8.28 17.13
N SER A 107 -8.23 -9.41 17.79
CA SER A 107 -8.54 -10.67 17.14
C SER A 107 -10.04 -10.73 16.89
N GLU A 108 -10.47 -11.24 15.73
CA GLU A 108 -11.86 -11.63 15.55
C GLU A 108 -12.23 -12.79 16.50
N GLU A 109 -13.54 -12.93 16.77
CA GLU A 109 -14.05 -13.96 17.69
C GLU A 109 -13.41 -15.33 17.44
N ALA A 110 -13.03 -16.00 18.55
CA ALA A 110 -12.54 -17.37 18.62
C ALA A 110 -11.30 -17.70 17.76
N ASP A 111 -10.13 -17.28 18.19
CA ASP A 111 -8.80 -17.82 17.83
C ASP A 111 -8.20 -17.47 16.44
N ARG A 112 -8.81 -16.65 15.62
CA ARG A 112 -8.20 -16.21 14.36
C ARG A 112 -7.85 -14.71 14.40
N ALA A 113 -6.56 -14.40 14.39
CA ALA A 113 -6.10 -13.02 14.22
C ALA A 113 -6.43 -12.52 12.79
N LEU A 114 -6.93 -11.29 12.70
CA LEU A 114 -7.09 -10.63 11.40
C LEU A 114 -5.74 -10.51 10.70
N PRO A 115 -5.66 -10.75 9.38
CA PRO A 115 -4.46 -10.47 8.62
C PRO A 115 -4.11 -8.98 8.70
N LEU A 116 -2.84 -8.69 9.00
CA LEU A 116 -2.35 -7.32 9.14
C LEU A 116 -1.75 -6.85 7.82
N PHE A 117 -2.12 -5.66 7.39
CA PHE A 117 -1.53 -4.98 6.25
C PHE A 117 -0.80 -3.73 6.70
N LEU A 118 0.41 -3.55 6.18
CA LEU A 118 1.22 -2.36 6.45
C LEU A 118 1.42 -1.53 5.18
N ILE A 119 0.91 -0.29 5.19
CA ILE A 119 1.12 0.69 4.13
C ILE A 119 2.24 1.63 4.54
N SER A 120 3.39 1.51 3.88
CA SER A 120 4.62 2.16 4.30
C SER A 120 5.37 2.84 3.14
N SER A 121 6.53 3.38 3.42
CA SER A 121 7.43 3.96 2.43
C SER A 121 8.86 3.55 2.71
N PRO A 122 9.78 3.68 1.73
CA PRO A 122 11.19 3.35 1.90
C PRO A 122 11.82 3.98 3.13
N ALA A 123 11.53 5.27 3.37
CA ALA A 123 12.07 6.03 4.50
C ALA A 123 11.63 5.51 5.88
N HIS A 124 10.48 4.82 5.96
CA HIS A 124 10.04 4.19 7.19
C HIS A 124 10.58 2.76 7.31
N LEU A 125 10.59 2.00 6.23
CA LEU A 125 11.04 0.61 6.22
C LEU A 125 12.53 0.47 6.57
N THR A 126 13.38 1.41 6.14
CA THR A 126 14.80 1.44 6.51
C THR A 126 15.05 1.62 8.02
N ARG A 127 14.03 2.04 8.78
CA ARG A 127 14.12 2.19 10.25
C ARG A 127 13.76 0.93 11.02
N PHE A 128 13.37 -0.17 10.37
CA PHE A 128 13.05 -1.44 11.01
C PHE A 128 14.34 -2.21 11.36
N THR A 129 15.24 -1.53 12.06
CA THR A 129 16.57 -2.07 12.43
C THR A 129 16.53 -3.08 13.58
N GLN A 130 15.40 -3.17 14.28
CA GLN A 130 15.15 -4.07 15.41
C GLN A 130 13.97 -4.99 15.05
N PRO A 131 14.19 -6.06 14.25
CA PRO A 131 13.12 -6.95 13.79
C PRO A 131 12.42 -7.68 14.96
N GLU A 132 13.09 -7.85 16.09
CA GLU A 132 12.54 -8.45 17.32
C GLU A 132 11.33 -7.70 17.87
N LEU A 133 11.18 -6.41 17.57
CA LEU A 133 9.98 -5.64 17.95
C LEU A 133 8.69 -6.21 17.35
N PHE A 134 8.80 -6.89 16.22
CA PHE A 134 7.67 -7.44 15.47
C PHE A 134 7.49 -8.96 15.64
N ALA A 135 8.23 -9.58 16.56
CA ALA A 135 8.24 -11.04 16.73
C ALA A 135 6.83 -11.62 16.95
N ASP A 136 6.02 -10.96 17.78
CA ASP A 136 4.67 -11.42 18.13
C ASP A 136 3.65 -11.27 17.00
N VAL A 137 3.94 -10.46 15.98
CA VAL A 137 3.01 -10.16 14.89
C VAL A 137 3.53 -10.57 13.51
N ARG A 138 4.75 -11.12 13.47
CA ARG A 138 5.44 -11.47 12.23
C ARG A 138 4.57 -12.30 11.29
N ASP A 139 3.97 -13.36 11.82
CA ASP A 139 3.18 -14.32 11.04
C ASP A 139 1.74 -13.82 10.74
N CYS A 140 1.35 -12.69 11.36
CA CYS A 140 0.06 -12.04 11.10
C CYS A 140 0.14 -11.00 9.98
N VAL A 141 1.36 -10.53 9.61
CA VAL A 141 1.54 -9.54 8.54
C VAL A 141 1.45 -10.22 7.17
N ALA A 142 0.25 -10.25 6.62
CA ALA A 142 -0.01 -10.86 5.32
C ALA A 142 0.53 -10.04 4.15
N LEU A 143 0.60 -8.71 4.28
CA LEU A 143 1.12 -7.83 3.25
C LEU A 143 1.74 -6.56 3.82
N SER A 144 2.94 -6.23 3.37
CA SER A 144 3.47 -4.88 3.47
C SER A 144 3.66 -4.27 2.08
N VAL A 145 3.33 -2.98 1.94
CA VAL A 145 3.40 -2.24 0.67
C VAL A 145 4.33 -1.06 0.82
N SER A 146 5.14 -0.81 -0.20
CA SER A 146 6.07 0.32 -0.28
C SER A 146 5.87 1.11 -1.56
N SER A 147 5.80 2.44 -1.46
CA SER A 147 5.74 3.36 -2.60
C SER A 147 6.27 4.73 -2.21
N ALA A 148 6.13 5.71 -3.12
CA ALA A 148 6.60 7.09 -2.97
C ALA A 148 8.13 7.26 -3.01
N GLY A 149 8.85 6.29 -3.54
CA GLY A 149 10.29 6.32 -3.77
C GLY A 149 10.87 4.93 -3.99
N PRO A 150 12.12 4.83 -4.46
CA PRO A 150 12.79 3.55 -4.60
C PRO A 150 13.09 2.94 -3.23
N LEU A 151 12.74 1.67 -3.06
CA LEU A 151 13.09 0.94 -1.84
C LEU A 151 14.54 0.49 -1.93
N PRO A 152 15.44 0.92 -1.03
CA PRO A 152 16.81 0.43 -1.02
C PRO A 152 16.87 -1.02 -0.51
N PRO A 153 17.92 -1.80 -0.89
CA PRO A 153 18.07 -3.20 -0.49
C PRO A 153 18.00 -3.42 1.02
N GLU A 154 18.61 -2.54 1.80
CA GLU A 154 18.58 -2.59 3.27
C GLU A 154 17.17 -2.42 3.85
N GLY A 155 16.32 -1.61 3.21
CA GLY A 155 14.92 -1.46 3.62
C GLY A 155 14.06 -2.68 3.30
N ALA A 156 14.32 -3.33 2.17
CA ALA A 156 13.67 -4.59 1.81
C ALA A 156 14.08 -5.72 2.78
N LEU A 157 15.38 -5.80 3.09
CA LEU A 157 15.92 -6.78 4.03
C LEU A 157 15.42 -6.55 5.46
N ALA A 158 15.32 -5.28 5.89
CA ALA A 158 14.78 -4.93 7.21
C ALA A 158 13.32 -5.38 7.35
N ALA A 159 12.48 -5.11 6.34
CA ALA A 159 11.11 -5.58 6.32
C ALA A 159 10.99 -7.11 6.27
N TYR A 160 11.85 -7.78 5.48
CA TYR A 160 11.91 -9.24 5.46
C TYR A 160 12.25 -9.84 6.82
N ARG A 161 13.21 -9.25 7.53
CA ARG A 161 13.58 -9.69 8.89
C ARG A 161 12.44 -9.47 9.88
N ALA A 162 11.70 -8.37 9.75
CA ALA A 162 10.57 -8.05 10.61
C ALA A 162 9.35 -8.93 10.34
N PHE A 163 9.00 -9.18 9.07
CA PHE A 163 7.71 -9.77 8.68
C PHE A 163 7.80 -11.10 7.93
N GLY A 164 9.00 -11.61 7.65
CA GLY A 164 9.16 -12.86 6.90
C GLY A 164 8.98 -12.72 5.38
N ALA A 165 8.58 -11.55 4.90
CA ALA A 165 8.40 -11.25 3.49
C ALA A 165 8.87 -9.83 3.16
N THR A 166 9.38 -9.63 1.93
CA THR A 166 9.70 -8.28 1.45
C THR A 166 8.42 -7.52 1.10
N PRO A 167 8.43 -6.18 1.16
CA PRO A 167 7.28 -5.38 0.75
C PRO A 167 6.98 -5.54 -0.75
N TYR A 168 5.70 -5.47 -1.09
CA TYR A 168 5.29 -5.24 -2.47
C TYR A 168 5.55 -3.78 -2.82
N GLU A 169 6.46 -3.54 -3.76
CA GLU A 169 6.80 -2.21 -4.25
C GLU A 169 5.81 -1.79 -5.33
N ILE A 170 5.34 -0.54 -5.29
CA ILE A 170 4.45 0.03 -6.31
C ILE A 170 5.14 1.21 -6.96
N LEU A 171 5.28 1.14 -8.28
CA LEU A 171 5.65 2.24 -9.15
C LEU A 171 4.38 2.97 -9.60
N GLY A 172 4.37 4.30 -9.45
CA GLY A 172 3.26 5.13 -9.88
C GLY A 172 3.51 6.60 -9.60
N SER A 173 2.59 7.43 -10.07
CA SER A 173 2.58 8.87 -9.81
C SER A 173 1.17 9.35 -9.49
N THR A 174 1.06 10.60 -9.07
CA THR A 174 -0.27 11.22 -8.85
C THR A 174 -1.06 11.28 -10.14
N GLU A 175 -0.41 11.52 -11.25
CA GLU A 175 -1.02 11.64 -12.58
C GLU A 175 -1.52 10.29 -13.11
N THR A 176 -0.68 9.26 -13.04
CA THR A 176 -0.94 7.94 -13.64
C THR A 176 -1.68 6.99 -12.71
N GLY A 177 -1.57 7.17 -11.38
CA GLY A 177 -1.89 6.12 -10.43
C GLY A 177 -0.83 5.04 -10.38
N GLY A 178 -1.18 3.82 -9.98
CA GLY A 178 -0.29 2.66 -9.95
C GLY A 178 -0.05 2.11 -11.36
N ILE A 179 1.22 2.02 -11.77
CA ILE A 179 1.64 1.57 -13.10
C ILE A 179 2.07 0.10 -13.06
N ALA A 180 2.93 -0.24 -12.11
CA ALA A 180 3.54 -1.55 -11.99
C ALA A 180 3.91 -1.86 -10.54
N GLY A 181 4.07 -3.12 -10.25
CA GLY A 181 4.54 -3.57 -8.96
C GLY A 181 5.61 -4.64 -9.08
N ARG A 182 6.29 -4.90 -7.97
CA ARG A 182 7.24 -6.00 -7.84
C ARG A 182 7.46 -6.36 -6.37
N ARG A 183 8.01 -7.53 -6.15
CA ARG A 183 8.49 -7.96 -4.84
C ARG A 183 9.94 -8.39 -4.95
N ARG A 184 10.80 -7.87 -4.09
CA ARG A 184 12.20 -8.29 -4.06
C ARG A 184 12.33 -9.68 -3.49
N ILE A 185 13.42 -10.36 -3.83
CA ILE A 185 13.73 -11.70 -3.35
C ILE A 185 14.93 -11.59 -2.42
N VAL A 186 14.80 -12.17 -1.23
CA VAL A 186 15.95 -12.34 -0.32
C VAL A 186 16.44 -13.75 -0.51
N THR A 187 17.70 -13.88 -0.92
CA THR A 187 18.34 -15.19 -1.13
C THR A 187 18.68 -15.86 0.21
N PRO A 188 18.96 -17.16 0.22
CA PRO A 188 19.41 -17.85 1.44
C PRO A 188 20.71 -17.26 2.03
N GLU A 189 21.54 -16.66 1.19
CA GLU A 189 22.81 -15.99 1.57
C GLU A 189 22.56 -14.60 2.18
N GLY A 190 21.32 -14.07 2.05
CA GLY A 190 20.91 -12.77 2.59
C GLY A 190 21.05 -11.62 1.59
N ASP A 191 21.36 -11.91 0.33
CA ASP A 191 21.37 -10.90 -0.74
C ASP A 191 19.95 -10.52 -1.16
N VAL A 192 19.80 -9.32 -1.71
CA VAL A 192 18.51 -8.80 -2.17
C VAL A 192 18.52 -8.66 -3.68
N GLU A 193 17.83 -9.56 -4.35
CA GLU A 193 17.61 -9.50 -5.79
C GLU A 193 16.43 -8.57 -6.11
N THR A 194 16.55 -7.89 -7.25
CA THR A 194 15.56 -6.91 -7.71
C THR A 194 14.97 -7.37 -9.04
N PRO A 195 13.81 -8.05 -9.04
CA PRO A 195 13.11 -8.43 -10.27
C PRO A 195 12.61 -7.22 -11.06
N ASP A 196 12.29 -7.45 -12.33
CA ASP A 196 11.65 -6.46 -13.17
C ASP A 196 10.27 -6.03 -12.66
N TRP A 197 9.84 -4.88 -13.08
CA TRP A 197 8.49 -4.38 -12.80
C TRP A 197 7.43 -5.14 -13.60
N VAL A 198 6.38 -5.57 -12.94
CA VAL A 198 5.22 -6.22 -13.55
C VAL A 198 4.09 -5.19 -13.63
N PRO A 199 3.51 -4.91 -14.81
CA PRO A 199 2.38 -4.00 -14.94
C PRO A 199 1.22 -4.40 -14.03
N THR A 200 0.58 -3.40 -13.40
CA THR A 200 -0.63 -3.65 -12.60
C THR A 200 -1.78 -4.13 -13.49
N PRO A 201 -2.72 -4.92 -12.96
CA PRO A 201 -3.86 -5.41 -13.74
C PRO A 201 -4.61 -4.27 -14.45
N GLY A 202 -4.73 -4.38 -15.78
CA GLY A 202 -5.38 -3.37 -16.64
C GLY A 202 -4.44 -2.29 -17.17
N MET A 203 -3.14 -2.31 -16.82
CA MET A 203 -2.13 -1.41 -17.38
C MET A 203 -1.30 -2.10 -18.46
N THR A 204 -0.99 -1.35 -19.51
CA THR A 204 0.00 -1.76 -20.51
C THR A 204 1.18 -0.79 -20.46
N VAL A 205 2.37 -1.31 -20.30
CA VAL A 205 3.61 -0.53 -20.30
C VAL A 205 4.37 -0.84 -21.60
N GLY A 206 4.61 0.19 -22.40
CA GLY A 206 5.44 0.12 -23.60
C GLY A 206 6.73 0.90 -23.40
N ILE A 207 7.83 0.42 -23.99
CA ILE A 207 9.06 1.21 -24.14
C ILE A 207 8.97 1.84 -25.53
N GLU A 208 8.85 3.19 -25.59
CA GLU A 208 9.05 3.89 -26.86
C GLU A 208 10.53 3.74 -27.25
N GLY A 209 10.79 2.96 -28.29
CA GLY A 209 12.11 2.89 -28.90
C GLY A 209 12.47 4.29 -29.41
N ASN A 210 13.67 4.77 -29.10
CA ASN A 210 14.24 5.90 -29.81
C ASN A 210 14.19 5.55 -31.30
N ALA A 211 13.35 6.27 -32.05
CA ALA A 211 13.46 6.28 -33.52
C ALA A 211 14.83 6.90 -33.82
N GLU A 212 15.77 6.07 -34.31
CA GLU A 212 16.99 6.54 -34.96
C GLU A 212 16.69 7.32 -36.23
#